data_9f0c5d8cfdffbc499f0feb7660fd158d
#
_entry.id   9f0c5d8cfdffbc499f0feb7660fd158d
#
_cell.length_a   1.000
_cell.length_b   1.000
_cell.length_c   1.000
_cell.angle_alpha   90.00
_cell.angle_beta   90.00
_cell.angle_gamma   90.00
#
_symmetry.space_group_name_H-M   'P 1'
#
loop_
_entity.id
_entity.type
_entity.pdbx_description
1 polymer ?
#
loop_
_entity_poly.entity_id
_entity_poly.type
_entity_poly.pdbx_seq_one_letter_code
_entity_poly.pdbx_strand_id
1 'polypeptide(L)'
;VLDWLRTDLARLIPEDGSNSLYFDEEELGSMTPLEIVRRTAEGSNGFSLPGWEPERLAELEHTLKLYESVNAEKLLENYGYFLRQIIRVGADGGARMASHPDDPAWPIFGLPRIAHTKEGLDKIVSLYDSPANALCVCTGSLGSNVENDVPAILRYFGEKGRVAAVHVRNIKHLGAPRRFRESAHLSSEGDLDMYAIMKTIHDVCPDVYIRPDHGRMIWGETGRPGYGLYDRALGACYLNGLWEAIEKSC
;
A
#
# COMPACT_ATOMS: atom_id res chain seq x y z
N VAL A 1 2.76 -7.44 -30.87
CA VAL A 1 3.29 -6.40 -29.99
C VAL A 1 2.94 -6.72 -28.53
N LEU A 2 1.67 -6.98 -28.21
CA LEU A 2 1.24 -7.33 -26.82
C LEU A 2 1.86 -8.65 -26.34
N ASP A 3 1.97 -9.66 -27.18
CA ASP A 3 2.60 -10.93 -26.83
C ASP A 3 4.11 -10.78 -26.63
N TRP A 4 4.75 -9.92 -27.40
CA TRP A 4 6.17 -9.59 -27.22
C TRP A 4 6.39 -8.87 -25.88
N LEU A 5 5.58 -7.85 -25.56
CA LEU A 5 5.66 -7.15 -24.28
C LEU A 5 5.42 -8.08 -23.08
N ARG A 6 4.47 -9.02 -23.20
CA ARG A 6 4.21 -10.01 -22.15
C ARG A 6 5.33 -11.03 -21.98
N THR A 7 5.85 -11.55 -23.11
CA THR A 7 6.80 -12.67 -23.10
C THR A 7 8.22 -12.21 -22.77
N ASP A 8 8.67 -11.11 -23.36
CA ASP A 8 10.06 -10.69 -23.23
C ASP A 8 10.29 -9.82 -21.97
N LEU A 9 9.31 -9.03 -21.57
CA LEU A 9 9.38 -8.33 -20.27
C LEU A 9 9.25 -9.30 -19.09
N ALA A 10 8.39 -10.32 -19.18
CA ALA A 10 8.26 -11.33 -18.14
C ALA A 10 9.54 -12.18 -17.97
N ARG A 11 10.26 -12.47 -19.06
CA ARG A 11 11.54 -13.20 -19.00
C ARG A 11 12.69 -12.43 -18.34
N LEU A 12 12.62 -11.11 -18.30
CA LEU A 12 13.61 -10.26 -17.65
C LEU A 12 13.40 -10.16 -16.13
N ILE A 13 12.31 -10.71 -15.61
CA ILE A 13 11.92 -10.62 -14.22
C ILE A 13 12.03 -12.04 -13.63
N PRO A 14 12.87 -12.25 -12.60
CA PRO A 14 12.93 -13.52 -11.92
C PRO A 14 11.57 -13.96 -11.40
N GLU A 15 11.17 -15.19 -11.68
CA GLU A 15 9.90 -15.76 -11.22
C GLU A 15 9.84 -15.90 -9.69
N ASP A 16 11.01 -15.97 -9.04
CA ASP A 16 11.15 -16.06 -7.58
C ASP A 16 10.86 -14.75 -6.84
N GLY A 17 10.66 -13.65 -7.59
CA GLY A 17 10.40 -12.33 -6.99
C GLY A 17 11.60 -11.71 -6.28
N SER A 18 12.82 -12.18 -6.53
CA SER A 18 14.05 -11.72 -5.86
C SER A 18 14.34 -10.23 -6.02
N ASN A 19 13.75 -9.58 -7.02
CA ASN A 19 13.86 -8.15 -7.29
C ASN A 19 12.63 -7.35 -6.87
N SER A 20 11.72 -7.95 -6.12
CA SER A 20 10.49 -7.30 -5.61
C SER A 20 10.37 -7.46 -4.10
N LEU A 21 9.57 -6.59 -3.49
CA LEU A 21 9.15 -6.80 -2.10
C LEU A 21 8.18 -7.97 -2.03
N TYR A 22 8.35 -8.81 -1.02
CA TYR A 22 7.41 -9.87 -0.71
C TYR A 22 7.15 -9.95 0.80
N PHE A 23 6.04 -10.57 1.15
CA PHE A 23 5.65 -10.85 2.52
C PHE A 23 5.28 -12.34 2.64
N ASP A 24 5.85 -12.98 3.67
CA ASP A 24 5.60 -14.37 4.01
C ASP A 24 5.42 -14.48 5.53
N GLU A 25 4.20 -14.72 6.00
CA GLU A 25 3.88 -14.77 7.42
C GLU A 25 4.58 -15.94 8.13
N GLU A 26 4.73 -17.08 7.45
CA GLU A 26 5.39 -18.26 8.01
C GLU A 26 6.89 -17.98 8.25
N GLU A 27 7.55 -17.36 7.27
CA GLU A 27 8.95 -16.95 7.41
C GLU A 27 9.12 -15.90 8.51
N LEU A 28 8.24 -14.90 8.55
CA LEU A 28 8.28 -13.83 9.54
C LEU A 28 7.91 -14.32 10.94
N GLY A 29 7.00 -15.27 11.08
CA GLY A 29 6.57 -15.83 12.36
C GLY A 29 7.68 -16.55 13.15
N SER A 30 8.78 -16.91 12.47
CA SER A 30 9.97 -17.49 13.09
C SER A 30 10.99 -16.46 13.57
N MET A 31 10.80 -15.16 13.27
CA MET A 31 11.74 -14.08 13.55
C MET A 31 11.22 -13.12 14.61
N THR A 32 12.14 -12.60 15.41
CA THR A 32 11.82 -11.44 16.26
C THR A 32 11.71 -10.17 15.42
N PRO A 33 10.95 -9.14 15.85
CA PRO A 33 10.89 -7.86 15.17
C PRO A 33 12.26 -7.25 14.86
N LEU A 34 13.21 -7.43 15.78
CA LEU A 34 14.57 -6.92 15.64
C LEU A 34 15.37 -7.64 14.54
N GLU A 35 15.19 -8.95 14.41
CA GLU A 35 15.80 -9.75 13.33
C GLU A 35 15.27 -9.34 11.97
N ILE A 36 13.96 -9.09 11.87
CA ILE A 36 13.33 -8.63 10.63
C ILE A 36 13.89 -7.28 10.21
N VAL A 37 14.00 -6.32 11.13
CA VAL A 37 14.58 -5.01 10.84
C VAL A 37 16.03 -5.12 10.39
N ARG A 38 16.85 -5.93 11.06
CA ARG A 38 18.24 -6.19 10.64
C ARG A 38 18.31 -6.78 9.24
N ARG A 39 17.53 -7.83 8.97
CA ARG A 39 17.47 -8.49 7.66
C ARG A 39 17.01 -7.53 6.57
N THR A 40 16.01 -6.69 6.86
CA THR A 40 15.55 -5.66 5.93
C THR A 40 16.63 -4.64 5.64
N ALA A 41 17.37 -4.21 6.64
CA ALA A 41 18.49 -3.28 6.49
C ALA A 41 19.64 -3.89 5.67
N GLU A 42 19.98 -5.15 5.92
CA GLU A 42 20.97 -5.89 5.15
C GLU A 42 20.57 -6.09 3.69
N GLY A 43 19.29 -6.43 3.44
CA GLY A 43 18.73 -6.61 2.09
C GLY A 43 18.47 -5.31 1.32
N SER A 44 18.66 -4.15 1.95
CA SER A 44 18.34 -2.85 1.34
C SER A 44 19.43 -2.28 0.43
N ASN A 45 20.50 -3.02 0.14
CA ASN A 45 21.64 -2.60 -0.67
C ASN A 45 22.27 -1.27 -0.22
N GLY A 46 22.31 -1.00 1.08
CA GLY A 46 22.83 0.23 1.66
C GLY A 46 21.86 1.42 1.64
N PHE A 47 20.64 1.24 1.16
CA PHE A 47 19.60 2.27 1.23
C PHE A 47 18.77 2.05 2.49
N SER A 48 18.73 3.03 3.38
CA SER A 48 17.82 2.98 4.54
C SER A 48 16.61 3.89 4.34
N LEU A 49 15.47 3.47 4.86
CA LEU A 49 14.34 4.39 5.02
C LEU A 49 14.52 5.22 6.28
N PRO A 50 14.06 6.48 6.27
CA PRO A 50 13.99 7.28 7.48
C PRO A 50 13.25 6.52 8.60
N GLY A 51 13.89 6.40 9.75
CA GLY A 51 13.35 5.65 10.90
C GLY A 51 13.78 4.17 10.98
N TRP A 52 14.49 3.65 9.96
CA TRP A 52 14.97 2.26 9.90
C TRP A 52 16.51 2.19 9.96
N GLU A 53 17.14 3.28 10.37
CA GLU A 53 18.58 3.33 10.54
C GLU A 53 19.01 2.39 11.66
N PRO A 54 20.17 1.70 11.54
CA PRO A 54 20.67 0.76 12.54
C PRO A 54 20.77 1.36 13.94
N GLU A 55 21.05 2.64 14.03
CA GLU A 55 21.16 3.38 15.30
C GLU A 55 19.83 3.48 16.04
N ARG A 56 18.70 3.36 15.32
CA ARG A 56 17.35 3.41 15.88
C ARG A 56 16.78 2.07 16.32
N LEU A 57 17.54 0.98 16.20
CA LEU A 57 17.05 -0.35 16.60
C LEU A 57 16.71 -0.41 18.10
N ALA A 58 17.50 0.23 18.95
CA ALA A 58 17.22 0.30 20.38
C ALA A 58 15.95 1.10 20.71
N GLU A 59 15.71 2.19 19.94
CA GLU A 59 14.49 2.99 20.04
C GLU A 59 13.26 2.21 19.57
N LEU A 60 13.40 1.40 18.52
CA LEU A 60 12.35 0.50 18.06
C LEU A 60 11.95 -0.51 19.13
N GLU A 61 12.93 -1.16 19.78
CA GLU A 61 12.66 -2.10 20.87
C GLU A 61 11.91 -1.45 22.04
N HIS A 62 12.32 -0.23 22.41
CA HIS A 62 11.61 0.55 23.41
C HIS A 62 10.18 0.87 22.98
N THR A 63 9.99 1.29 21.73
CA THR A 63 8.67 1.60 21.17
C THR A 63 7.76 0.37 21.13
N LEU A 64 8.27 -0.80 20.76
CA LEU A 64 7.51 -2.05 20.78
C LEU A 64 7.01 -2.38 22.20
N LYS A 65 7.85 -2.19 23.22
CA LYS A 65 7.44 -2.36 24.63
C LYS A 65 6.32 -1.41 25.04
N LEU A 66 6.34 -0.17 24.58
CA LEU A 66 5.27 0.79 24.84
C LEU A 66 3.92 0.35 24.23
N TYR A 67 3.96 -0.38 23.14
CA TYR A 67 2.76 -0.89 22.47
C TYR A 67 2.20 -2.20 23.06
N GLU A 68 2.91 -2.89 23.94
CA GLU A 68 2.43 -4.13 24.58
C GLU A 68 1.07 -3.97 25.28
N SER A 69 0.77 -2.78 25.78
CA SER A 69 -0.50 -2.45 26.45
C SER A 69 -1.53 -1.80 25.53
N VAL A 70 -1.22 -1.61 24.24
CA VAL A 70 -2.09 -0.94 23.29
C VAL A 70 -2.83 -1.96 22.44
N ASN A 71 -4.13 -2.09 22.62
CA ASN A 71 -5.01 -2.86 21.74
C ASN A 71 -5.56 -1.99 20.59
N ALA A 72 -6.32 -2.58 19.66
CA ALA A 72 -6.88 -1.87 18.51
C ALA A 72 -7.83 -0.74 18.90
N GLU A 73 -8.61 -0.90 19.97
CA GLU A 73 -9.52 0.13 20.47
C GLU A 73 -8.73 1.34 21.00
N LYS A 74 -7.70 1.10 21.82
CA LYS A 74 -6.83 2.14 22.35
C LYS A 74 -6.04 2.85 21.24
N LEU A 75 -5.59 2.10 20.23
CA LEU A 75 -4.94 2.68 19.06
C LEU A 75 -5.88 3.61 18.29
N LEU A 76 -7.12 3.18 18.07
CA LEU A 76 -8.14 3.99 17.40
C LEU A 76 -8.48 5.26 18.22
N GLU A 77 -8.59 5.15 19.54
CA GLU A 77 -8.81 6.30 20.45
C GLU A 77 -7.65 7.31 20.34
N ASN A 78 -6.41 6.84 20.42
CA ASN A 78 -5.20 7.65 20.30
C ASN A 78 -5.14 8.34 18.93
N TYR A 79 -5.46 7.62 17.87
CA TYR A 79 -5.52 8.19 16.53
C TYR A 79 -6.62 9.27 16.41
N GLY A 80 -7.77 9.04 17.01
CA GLY A 80 -8.85 10.04 17.09
C GLY A 80 -8.43 11.29 17.85
N TYR A 81 -7.66 11.14 18.95
CA TYR A 81 -7.10 12.30 19.64
C TYR A 81 -6.19 13.11 18.70
N PHE A 82 -5.27 12.46 18.01
CA PHE A 82 -4.38 13.09 17.05
C PHE A 82 -5.14 13.81 15.93
N LEU A 83 -6.11 13.16 15.30
CA LEU A 83 -6.91 13.76 14.21
C LEU A 83 -7.66 15.01 14.66
N ARG A 84 -8.22 15.01 15.86
CA ARG A 84 -8.90 16.19 16.42
C ARG A 84 -7.99 17.41 16.58
N GLN A 85 -6.69 17.22 16.74
CA GLN A 85 -5.74 18.32 16.86
C GLN A 85 -5.34 18.91 15.49
N ILE A 86 -5.29 18.09 14.45
CA ILE A 86 -4.65 18.49 13.18
C ILE A 86 -5.62 18.74 12.03
N ILE A 87 -6.80 18.06 12.01
CA ILE A 87 -7.69 18.13 10.85
C ILE A 87 -8.17 19.54 10.57
N ARG A 88 -8.53 20.31 11.60
CA ARG A 88 -8.97 21.69 11.43
C ARG A 88 -7.86 22.57 10.84
N VAL A 89 -6.65 22.44 11.35
CA VAL A 89 -5.50 23.22 10.86
C VAL A 89 -5.19 22.88 9.39
N GLY A 90 -5.24 21.59 9.05
CA GLY A 90 -5.11 21.14 7.67
C GLY A 90 -6.20 21.70 6.76
N ALA A 91 -7.46 21.62 7.20
CA ALA A 91 -8.60 22.12 6.44
C ALA A 91 -8.53 23.65 6.21
N ASP A 92 -8.17 24.42 7.23
CA ASP A 92 -8.00 25.87 7.13
C ASP A 92 -6.87 26.25 6.14
N GLY A 93 -5.85 25.39 6.01
CA GLY A 93 -4.77 25.52 5.03
C GLY A 93 -5.05 24.89 3.65
N GLY A 94 -6.25 24.37 3.42
CA GLY A 94 -6.62 23.71 2.16
C GLY A 94 -6.00 22.31 1.99
N ALA A 95 -5.47 21.70 3.05
CA ALA A 95 -4.85 20.37 3.02
C ALA A 95 -5.84 19.29 3.50
N ARG A 96 -5.65 18.07 2.99
CA ARG A 96 -6.38 16.88 3.44
C ARG A 96 -5.39 15.91 4.11
N MET A 97 -5.75 15.41 5.29
CA MET A 97 -5.04 14.31 5.92
C MET A 97 -5.49 13.01 5.30
N ALA A 98 -4.59 12.34 4.60
CA ALA A 98 -4.87 11.12 3.89
C ALA A 98 -4.30 9.92 4.63
N SER A 99 -5.11 9.29 5.48
CA SER A 99 -4.73 8.05 6.19
C SER A 99 -4.46 6.93 5.18
N HIS A 100 -3.26 6.35 5.24
CA HIS A 100 -2.87 5.22 4.40
C HIS A 100 -3.28 3.90 5.07
N PRO A 101 -3.75 2.88 4.34
CA PRO A 101 -4.01 1.56 4.90
C PRO A 101 -2.76 0.91 5.48
N ASP A 102 -2.98 0.02 6.44
CA ASP A 102 -1.92 -0.86 6.93
C ASP A 102 -1.37 -1.73 5.78
N ASP A 103 -0.06 -1.93 5.73
CA ASP A 103 0.61 -2.79 4.77
C ASP A 103 1.54 -3.77 5.53
N PRO A 104 1.26 -5.06 5.46
CA PRO A 104 0.08 -5.73 4.89
C PRO A 104 -1.21 -5.45 5.68
N ALA A 105 -2.36 -5.77 5.07
CA ALA A 105 -3.69 -5.46 5.60
C ALA A 105 -4.15 -6.44 6.70
N TRP A 106 -3.33 -6.66 7.72
CA TRP A 106 -3.63 -7.42 8.95
C TRP A 106 -2.63 -7.08 10.06
N PRO A 107 -2.94 -7.37 11.35
CA PRO A 107 -2.00 -7.22 12.47
C PRO A 107 -0.75 -8.05 12.29
N ILE A 108 0.43 -7.49 12.63
CA ILE A 108 1.73 -8.17 12.59
C ILE A 108 2.45 -7.99 13.93
N PHE A 109 3.32 -8.94 14.30
CA PHE A 109 4.11 -8.92 15.54
C PHE A 109 3.29 -8.77 16.83
N GLY A 110 2.02 -9.19 16.83
CA GLY A 110 1.12 -8.95 17.96
C GLY A 110 0.68 -7.49 18.11
N LEU A 111 1.13 -6.58 17.24
CA LEU A 111 0.75 -5.18 17.26
C LEU A 111 -0.62 -4.99 16.60
N PRO A 112 -1.49 -4.17 17.19
CA PRO A 112 -2.78 -3.87 16.59
C PRO A 112 -2.61 -3.02 15.32
N ARG A 113 -3.50 -3.25 14.36
CA ARG A 113 -3.70 -2.40 13.18
C ARG A 113 -5.17 -2.07 13.04
N ILE A 114 -5.47 -0.89 12.53
CA ILE A 114 -6.85 -0.34 12.49
C ILE A 114 -7.30 0.06 11.09
N ALA A 115 -6.37 0.11 10.12
CA ALA A 115 -6.61 0.59 8.77
C ALA A 115 -6.48 -0.51 7.70
N HIS A 116 -7.01 -1.71 7.96
CA HIS A 116 -6.79 -2.88 7.11
C HIS A 116 -8.07 -3.50 6.51
N THR A 117 -9.24 -2.98 6.86
CA THR A 117 -10.53 -3.38 6.29
C THR A 117 -11.39 -2.16 6.00
N LYS A 118 -12.45 -2.33 5.21
CA LYS A 118 -13.43 -1.29 4.95
C LYS A 118 -14.00 -0.70 6.26
N GLU A 119 -14.34 -1.56 7.21
CA GLU A 119 -14.90 -1.17 8.51
C GLU A 119 -13.89 -0.42 9.37
N GLY A 120 -12.62 -0.81 9.32
CA GLY A 120 -11.53 -0.09 10.00
C GLY A 120 -11.34 1.31 9.43
N LEU A 121 -11.31 1.42 8.12
CA LEU A 121 -11.20 2.70 7.41
C LEU A 121 -12.43 3.60 7.66
N ASP A 122 -13.64 3.03 7.69
CA ASP A 122 -14.87 3.79 8.00
C ASP A 122 -14.85 4.35 9.43
N LYS A 123 -14.35 3.59 10.40
CA LYS A 123 -14.12 4.09 11.77
C LYS A 123 -13.14 5.27 11.76
N ILE A 124 -12.04 5.19 11.01
CA ILE A 124 -11.02 6.24 10.91
C ILE A 124 -11.62 7.54 10.37
N VAL A 125 -12.34 7.49 9.25
CA VAL A 125 -12.95 8.71 8.69
C VAL A 125 -14.07 9.27 9.57
N SER A 126 -14.67 8.43 10.42
CA SER A 126 -15.70 8.82 11.37
C SER A 126 -15.14 9.45 12.67
N LEU A 127 -13.84 9.30 12.98
CA LEU A 127 -13.21 9.90 14.16
C LEU A 127 -13.27 11.44 14.17
N TYR A 128 -13.33 12.03 12.99
CA TYR A 128 -13.53 13.46 12.77
C TYR A 128 -14.27 13.65 11.44
N ASP A 129 -15.54 14.05 11.52
CA ASP A 129 -16.39 14.21 10.34
C ASP A 129 -16.04 15.49 9.56
N SER A 130 -15.10 15.36 8.64
CA SER A 130 -14.63 16.43 7.76
C SER A 130 -14.08 15.83 6.47
N PRO A 131 -14.32 16.47 5.32
CA PRO A 131 -13.65 16.08 4.06
C PRO A 131 -12.12 16.14 4.12
N ALA A 132 -11.57 16.92 5.07
CA ALA A 132 -10.13 16.98 5.32
C ALA A 132 -9.59 15.75 6.05
N ASN A 133 -10.43 14.95 6.72
CA ASN A 133 -10.10 13.62 7.22
C ASN A 133 -10.43 12.61 6.14
N ALA A 134 -9.45 12.20 5.37
CA ALA A 134 -9.61 11.41 4.16
C ALA A 134 -8.67 10.20 4.15
N LEU A 135 -8.69 9.46 3.05
CA LEU A 135 -7.87 8.26 2.84
C LEU A 135 -6.94 8.44 1.63
N CYS A 136 -5.76 7.89 1.77
CA CYS A 136 -4.93 7.49 0.64
C CYS A 136 -5.19 6.00 0.41
N VAL A 137 -6.08 5.65 -0.50
CA VAL A 137 -6.38 4.23 -0.74
C VAL A 137 -5.22 3.57 -1.48
N CYS A 138 -4.56 2.61 -0.85
CA CYS A 138 -3.50 1.82 -1.49
C CYS A 138 -4.06 0.45 -1.91
N THR A 139 -4.10 0.21 -3.22
CA THR A 139 -4.72 -1.00 -3.76
C THR A 139 -3.97 -2.26 -3.41
N GLY A 140 -2.64 -2.23 -3.43
CA GLY A 140 -1.82 -3.38 -3.05
C GLY A 140 -1.85 -3.66 -1.55
N SER A 141 -1.82 -2.60 -0.69
CA SER A 141 -1.94 -2.78 0.75
C SER A 141 -3.26 -3.46 1.10
N LEU A 142 -4.40 -2.91 0.67
CA LEU A 142 -5.71 -3.50 0.93
C LEU A 142 -5.87 -4.86 0.25
N GLY A 143 -5.41 -4.99 -0.99
CA GLY A 143 -5.48 -6.23 -1.77
C GLY A 143 -4.60 -7.35 -1.24
N SER A 144 -3.62 -7.06 -0.35
CA SER A 144 -2.87 -8.11 0.34
C SER A 144 -3.77 -9.02 1.17
N ASN A 145 -4.88 -8.51 1.69
CA ASN A 145 -5.93 -9.31 2.30
C ASN A 145 -6.96 -9.73 1.25
N VAL A 146 -7.03 -11.02 0.97
CA VAL A 146 -7.94 -11.61 -0.03
C VAL A 146 -9.43 -11.37 0.25
N GLU A 147 -9.79 -11.02 1.49
CA GLU A 147 -11.16 -10.70 1.87
C GLU A 147 -11.59 -9.28 1.50
N ASN A 148 -10.65 -8.42 1.13
CA ASN A 148 -10.92 -7.04 0.74
C ASN A 148 -11.29 -6.93 -0.74
N ASP A 149 -12.50 -6.50 -1.03
CA ASP A 149 -12.91 -6.05 -2.36
C ASP A 149 -12.44 -4.60 -2.57
N VAL A 150 -11.27 -4.44 -3.19
CA VAL A 150 -10.64 -3.13 -3.37
C VAL A 150 -11.47 -2.16 -4.22
N PRO A 151 -12.06 -2.56 -5.37
CA PRO A 151 -12.99 -1.71 -6.10
C PRO A 151 -14.19 -1.26 -5.28
N ALA A 152 -14.80 -2.16 -4.50
CA ALA A 152 -15.93 -1.81 -3.64
C ALA A 152 -15.54 -0.84 -2.51
N ILE A 153 -14.35 -1.00 -1.92
CA ILE A 153 -13.81 -0.09 -0.91
C ILE A 153 -13.59 1.30 -1.53
N LEU A 154 -12.97 1.38 -2.70
CA LEU A 154 -12.76 2.62 -3.44
C LEU A 154 -14.08 3.32 -3.75
N ARG A 155 -15.06 2.60 -4.25
CA ARG A 155 -16.40 3.14 -4.56
C ARG A 155 -17.05 3.73 -3.30
N TYR A 156 -17.07 2.97 -2.22
CA TYR A 156 -17.69 3.40 -0.97
C TYR A 156 -17.12 4.71 -0.42
N PHE A 157 -15.80 4.84 -0.38
CA PHE A 157 -15.16 6.06 0.11
C PHE A 157 -15.11 7.18 -0.93
N GLY A 158 -15.05 6.86 -2.22
CA GLY A 158 -15.13 7.82 -3.31
C GLY A 158 -16.48 8.54 -3.34
N GLU A 159 -17.58 7.80 -3.28
CA GLU A 159 -18.95 8.35 -3.22
C GLU A 159 -19.17 9.23 -1.98
N LYS A 160 -18.47 8.95 -0.88
CA LYS A 160 -18.47 9.79 0.34
C LYS A 160 -17.54 11.02 0.24
N GLY A 161 -16.78 11.19 -0.84
CA GLY A 161 -15.77 12.24 -0.97
C GLY A 161 -14.59 12.11 0.00
N ARG A 162 -14.31 10.88 0.48
CA ARG A 162 -13.27 10.61 1.48
C ARG A 162 -11.96 10.07 0.90
N VAL A 163 -11.81 9.99 -0.41
CA VAL A 163 -10.56 9.63 -1.07
C VAL A 163 -9.80 10.91 -1.42
N ALA A 164 -8.58 11.07 -0.92
CA ALA A 164 -7.70 12.19 -1.23
C ALA A 164 -6.59 11.83 -2.21
N ALA A 165 -6.16 10.58 -2.18
CA ALA A 165 -5.14 10.04 -3.07
C ALA A 165 -5.34 8.53 -3.24
N VAL A 166 -4.80 7.99 -4.32
CA VAL A 166 -4.78 6.53 -4.55
C VAL A 166 -3.39 6.09 -4.94
N HIS A 167 -2.85 5.11 -4.22
CA HIS A 167 -1.69 4.35 -4.64
C HIS A 167 -2.16 3.13 -5.39
N VAL A 168 -1.91 3.11 -6.70
CA VAL A 168 -2.39 2.05 -7.59
C VAL A 168 -1.25 1.12 -7.93
N ARG A 169 -1.15 0.00 -7.23
CA ARG A 169 -0.18 -1.07 -7.47
C ARG A 169 -0.84 -2.43 -7.46
N ASN A 170 -0.22 -3.40 -8.10
CA ASN A 170 -0.70 -4.76 -8.16
C ASN A 170 0.18 -5.68 -7.29
N ILE A 171 -0.39 -6.76 -6.80
CA ILE A 171 0.30 -7.78 -6.03
C ILE A 171 -0.08 -9.16 -6.52
N LYS A 172 0.76 -10.16 -6.21
CA LYS A 172 0.53 -11.56 -6.52
C LYS A 172 0.52 -12.37 -5.23
N HIS A 173 -0.59 -13.05 -4.93
CA HIS A 173 -0.65 -14.02 -3.84
C HIS A 173 0.14 -15.29 -4.18
N LEU A 174 0.81 -15.87 -3.19
CA LEU A 174 1.72 -17.01 -3.37
C LEU A 174 1.17 -18.31 -2.79
N GLY A 175 -0.14 -18.51 -2.91
CA GLY A 175 -0.83 -19.77 -2.61
C GLY A 175 -1.08 -20.08 -1.15
N ALA A 176 -0.54 -19.33 -0.21
CA ALA A 176 -0.83 -19.44 1.21
C ALA A 176 -1.49 -18.15 1.71
N PRO A 177 -2.36 -18.21 2.74
CA PRO A 177 -2.87 -17.02 3.38
C PRO A 177 -1.72 -16.12 3.84
N ARG A 178 -1.86 -14.80 3.63
CA ARG A 178 -0.88 -13.82 4.09
C ARG A 178 0.54 -14.01 3.52
N ARG A 179 0.61 -14.51 2.29
CA ARG A 179 1.84 -14.63 1.53
C ARG A 179 1.66 -14.02 0.16
N PHE A 180 2.38 -12.95 -0.13
CA PHE A 180 2.27 -12.23 -1.41
C PHE A 180 3.58 -11.53 -1.77
N ARG A 181 3.69 -11.13 -3.01
CA ARG A 181 4.77 -10.29 -3.53
C ARG A 181 4.23 -9.14 -4.36
N GLU A 182 5.06 -8.11 -4.56
CA GLU A 182 4.81 -7.10 -5.57
C GLU A 182 4.81 -7.72 -6.97
N SER A 183 3.96 -7.18 -7.84
CA SER A 183 3.91 -7.58 -9.25
C SER A 183 3.93 -6.36 -10.17
N ALA A 184 4.04 -6.60 -11.48
CA ALA A 184 3.79 -5.53 -12.46
C ALA A 184 2.36 -5.01 -12.33
N HIS A 185 2.15 -3.78 -12.79
CA HIS A 185 0.83 -3.13 -12.73
C HIS A 185 -0.22 -3.77 -13.66
N LEU A 186 0.19 -4.58 -14.65
CA LEU A 186 -0.76 -5.27 -15.52
C LEU A 186 -1.62 -6.25 -14.72
N SER A 187 -2.94 -6.28 -14.98
CA SER A 187 -3.85 -7.22 -14.34
C SER A 187 -3.45 -8.69 -14.54
N SER A 188 -2.80 -9.01 -15.66
CA SER A 188 -2.33 -10.38 -15.96
C SER A 188 -1.15 -10.84 -15.09
N GLU A 189 -0.43 -9.92 -14.45
CA GLU A 189 0.79 -10.21 -13.70
C GLU A 189 0.55 -10.33 -12.19
N GLY A 190 -0.59 -9.84 -11.73
CA GLY A 190 -1.00 -9.92 -10.33
C GLY A 190 -2.39 -10.51 -10.16
N ASP A 191 -2.98 -10.26 -9.01
CA ASP A 191 -4.30 -10.79 -8.66
C ASP A 191 -5.37 -9.69 -8.52
N LEU A 192 -4.99 -8.41 -8.70
CA LEU A 192 -5.94 -7.30 -8.67
C LEU A 192 -6.40 -6.95 -10.09
N ASP A 193 -7.71 -6.72 -10.24
CA ASP A 193 -8.28 -6.20 -11.48
C ASP A 193 -8.01 -4.69 -11.60
N MET A 194 -6.89 -4.37 -12.25
CA MET A 194 -6.44 -2.99 -12.41
C MET A 194 -7.38 -2.16 -13.27
N TYR A 195 -8.10 -2.80 -14.21
CA TYR A 195 -9.12 -2.10 -15.00
C TYR A 195 -10.33 -1.71 -14.12
N ALA A 196 -10.85 -2.64 -13.33
CA ALA A 196 -11.96 -2.35 -12.42
C ALA A 196 -11.59 -1.27 -11.39
N ILE A 197 -10.35 -1.30 -10.88
CA ILE A 197 -9.82 -0.28 -9.97
C ILE A 197 -9.81 1.09 -10.66
N MET A 198 -9.18 1.21 -11.83
CA MET A 198 -9.08 2.49 -12.56
C MET A 198 -10.45 3.01 -12.99
N LYS A 199 -11.34 2.11 -13.43
CA LYS A 199 -12.73 2.46 -13.77
C LYS A 199 -13.48 2.99 -12.55
N THR A 200 -13.30 2.38 -11.39
CA THR A 200 -13.93 2.86 -10.15
C THR A 200 -13.41 4.23 -9.76
N ILE A 201 -12.10 4.47 -9.82
CA ILE A 201 -11.52 5.80 -9.53
C ILE A 201 -12.11 6.84 -10.47
N HIS A 202 -12.15 6.54 -11.78
CA HIS A 202 -12.73 7.42 -12.78
C HIS A 202 -14.20 7.77 -12.47
N ASP A 203 -15.00 6.79 -12.04
CA ASP A 203 -16.43 6.98 -11.81
C ASP A 203 -16.75 7.80 -10.55
N VAL A 204 -15.96 7.66 -9.48
CA VAL A 204 -16.36 8.21 -8.17
C VAL A 204 -15.41 9.25 -7.60
N CYS A 205 -14.19 9.36 -8.10
CA CYS A 205 -13.20 10.33 -7.63
C CYS A 205 -12.16 10.67 -8.72
N PRO A 206 -12.60 11.18 -9.90
CA PRO A 206 -11.71 11.40 -11.05
C PRO A 206 -10.59 12.42 -10.82
N ASP A 207 -10.78 13.34 -9.88
CA ASP A 207 -9.84 14.43 -9.58
C ASP A 207 -8.80 14.08 -8.52
N VAL A 208 -8.75 12.80 -8.03
CA VAL A 208 -7.79 12.42 -7.01
C VAL A 208 -6.40 12.24 -7.58
N TYR A 209 -5.42 12.43 -6.71
CA TYR A 209 -4.03 12.16 -7.04
C TYR A 209 -3.79 10.65 -7.12
N ILE A 210 -3.29 10.18 -8.26
CA ILE A 210 -2.96 8.77 -8.52
C ILE A 210 -1.46 8.61 -8.70
N ARG A 211 -0.87 7.60 -8.07
CA ARG A 211 0.52 7.23 -8.30
C ARG A 211 0.69 5.71 -8.39
N PRO A 212 1.65 5.20 -9.19
CA PRO A 212 1.93 3.77 -9.34
C PRO A 212 2.65 3.13 -8.14
N ASP A 213 2.83 3.85 -7.05
CA ASP A 213 3.40 3.47 -5.75
C ASP A 213 4.72 2.69 -5.81
N HIS A 214 4.68 1.35 -5.79
CA HIS A 214 5.86 0.48 -5.82
C HIS A 214 6.25 0.08 -7.24
N GLY A 215 7.48 -0.43 -7.38
CA GLY A 215 7.99 -1.01 -8.62
C GLY A 215 9.11 -1.98 -8.32
N ARG A 216 9.18 -3.05 -9.09
CA ARG A 216 10.24 -4.05 -8.98
C ARG A 216 11.54 -3.49 -9.56
N MET A 217 12.66 -4.02 -9.10
CA MET A 217 13.98 -3.71 -9.68
C MET A 217 14.14 -4.53 -10.96
N ILE A 218 14.07 -3.88 -12.13
CA ILE A 218 14.17 -4.53 -13.44
C ILE A 218 15.33 -3.93 -14.24
N TRP A 219 15.77 -4.64 -15.28
CA TRP A 219 16.77 -4.20 -16.25
C TRP A 219 18.12 -3.79 -15.64
N GLY A 220 18.55 -4.49 -14.59
CA GLY A 220 19.81 -4.20 -13.91
C GLY A 220 19.81 -2.93 -13.08
N GLU A 221 18.65 -2.35 -12.81
CA GLU A 221 18.53 -1.24 -11.89
C GLU A 221 19.02 -1.65 -10.49
N THR A 222 19.78 -0.78 -9.85
CA THR A 222 20.26 -0.98 -8.48
C THR A 222 19.61 0.02 -7.55
N GLY A 223 19.09 -0.48 -6.43
CA GLY A 223 18.40 0.36 -5.47
C GLY A 223 17.73 -0.50 -4.42
N ARG A 224 16.84 0.11 -3.65
CA ARG A 224 16.05 -0.63 -2.67
C ARG A 224 14.97 -1.45 -3.38
N PRO A 225 14.82 -2.74 -3.08
CA PRO A 225 13.71 -3.55 -3.60
C PRO A 225 12.35 -2.88 -3.32
N GLY A 226 11.44 -2.94 -4.28
CA GLY A 226 10.14 -2.30 -4.22
C GLY A 226 10.09 -0.83 -4.67
N TYR A 227 11.24 -0.22 -4.98
CA TYR A 227 11.32 1.18 -5.40
C TYR A 227 11.92 1.39 -6.79
N GLY A 228 11.86 0.36 -7.65
CA GLY A 228 12.35 0.39 -9.03
C GLY A 228 11.70 1.50 -9.84
N LEU A 229 12.52 2.36 -10.45
CA LEU A 229 12.03 3.50 -11.24
C LEU A 229 11.44 3.07 -12.57
N TYR A 230 12.09 2.12 -13.25
CA TYR A 230 11.64 1.67 -14.57
C TYR A 230 10.28 0.97 -14.49
N ASP A 231 10.08 0.07 -13.53
CA ASP A 231 8.81 -0.63 -13.37
C ASP A 231 7.67 0.33 -12.97
N ARG A 232 7.96 1.34 -12.14
CA ARG A 232 6.99 2.41 -11.82
C ARG A 232 6.65 3.26 -13.05
N ALA A 233 7.62 3.55 -13.91
CA ALA A 233 7.38 4.28 -15.15
C ALA A 233 6.48 3.46 -16.11
N LEU A 234 6.75 2.15 -16.25
CA LEU A 234 5.88 1.24 -17.00
C LEU A 234 4.47 1.18 -16.39
N GLY A 235 4.38 1.12 -15.07
CA GLY A 235 3.11 1.17 -14.35
C GLY A 235 2.35 2.46 -14.64
N ALA A 236 3.01 3.62 -14.58
CA ALA A 236 2.39 4.89 -14.91
C ALA A 236 1.87 4.92 -16.36
N CYS A 237 2.64 4.42 -17.32
CA CYS A 237 2.20 4.30 -18.72
C CYS A 237 0.96 3.40 -18.87
N TYR A 238 0.96 2.25 -18.17
CA TYR A 238 -0.17 1.33 -18.19
C TYR A 238 -1.44 1.96 -17.61
N LEU A 239 -1.33 2.62 -16.45
CA LEU A 239 -2.46 3.28 -15.79
C LEU A 239 -3.02 4.43 -16.65
N ASN A 240 -2.15 5.22 -17.29
CA ASN A 240 -2.59 6.27 -18.23
C ASN A 240 -3.30 5.66 -19.45
N GLY A 241 -2.81 4.55 -19.97
CA GLY A 241 -3.48 3.85 -21.08
C GLY A 241 -4.86 3.32 -20.70
N LEU A 242 -5.02 2.79 -19.48
CA LEU A 242 -6.34 2.39 -18.95
C LEU A 242 -7.27 3.60 -18.80
N TRP A 243 -6.76 4.70 -18.25
CA TRP A 243 -7.53 5.93 -18.08
C TRP A 243 -8.05 6.46 -19.42
N GLU A 244 -7.16 6.60 -20.39
CA GLU A 244 -7.54 7.04 -21.75
C GLU A 244 -8.58 6.12 -22.39
N ALA A 245 -8.44 4.81 -22.22
CA ALA A 245 -9.41 3.84 -22.75
C ALA A 245 -10.78 3.97 -22.07
N ILE A 246 -10.81 4.20 -20.77
CA ILE A 246 -12.05 4.41 -19.99
C ILE A 246 -12.73 5.69 -20.45
N GLU A 247 -12.03 6.82 -20.54
CA GLU A 247 -12.57 8.10 -21.00
C GLU A 247 -13.19 8.00 -22.41
N LYS A 248 -12.59 7.25 -23.31
CA LYS A 248 -13.09 7.06 -24.67
C LYS A 248 -14.24 6.07 -24.78
N SER A 249 -14.51 5.29 -23.73
CA SER A 249 -15.56 4.28 -23.68
C SER A 249 -16.82 4.76 -22.95
N CYS A 250 -16.77 5.90 -22.30
CA CYS A 250 -17.88 6.61 -21.70
C CYS A 250 -18.44 7.63 -22.70
#